data_643959826e3ca07ac90ef08cb916addb
#
_entry.id   643959826e3ca07ac90ef08cb916addb
#
_cell.length_a   1.000
_cell.length_b   1.000
_cell.length_c   1.000
_cell.angle_alpha   90.00
_cell.angle_beta   90.00
_cell.angle_gamma   90.00
#
_symmetry.space_group_name_H-M   'P 1'
#
loop_
_entity.id
_entity.type
_entity.pdbx_description
1 polymer ?
#
loop_
_entity_poly.entity_id
_entity_poly.type
_entity_poly.pdbx_seq_one_letter_code
_entity_poly.pdbx_strand_id
1 'polypeptide(L)'
;DTPSSRGLGDVYKRQPLYALAKGFALGGISAMYEAQFGGITIQAVTLTFATMFGLLFAYKTGIIKPDRNFLLMVFAGTFAIFALYLVNFIMMFFGTSIGFIHSNGLFGIGFSLLVVCIAALNLVLDFDYIEQGAENGAPKYLEWYGAFSLMVTLIWLYLEILRLLAKLRSR
;
A
#
# COMPACT_ATOMS: atom_id res chain seq x y z
N ASP A 1 12.33 17.47 30.62
CA ASP A 1 12.10 16.77 29.34
C ASP A 1 13.06 15.60 29.18
N THR A 2 12.51 14.41 29.10
CA THR A 2 13.29 13.20 28.82
C THR A 2 13.56 13.09 27.31
N PRO A 3 14.65 12.40 26.89
CA PRO A 3 14.88 12.16 25.45
C PRO A 3 13.70 11.48 24.75
N SER A 4 12.97 10.61 25.46
CA SER A 4 11.81 9.94 24.90
C SER A 4 10.65 10.90 24.61
N SER A 5 10.43 11.92 25.46
CA SER A 5 9.38 12.92 25.23
C SER A 5 9.70 13.79 24.04
N ARG A 6 10.97 14.09 23.78
CA ARG A 6 11.39 14.83 22.60
C ARG A 6 11.14 14.03 21.32
N GLY A 7 11.46 12.72 21.35
CA GLY A 7 11.19 11.83 20.23
C GLY A 7 9.72 11.74 19.90
N LEU A 8 8.85 11.67 20.91
CA LEU A 8 7.40 11.66 20.73
C LEU A 8 6.90 12.96 20.09
N GLY A 9 7.42 14.09 20.55
CA GLY A 9 7.05 15.40 19.97
C GLY A 9 7.43 15.51 18.51
N ASP A 10 8.59 15.00 18.14
CA ASP A 10 9.05 14.99 16.75
C ASP A 10 8.14 14.10 15.87
N VAL A 11 7.74 12.93 16.36
CA VAL A 11 6.83 12.02 15.65
C VAL A 11 5.49 12.71 15.43
N TYR A 12 4.92 13.36 16.45
CA TYR A 12 3.65 14.06 16.34
C TYR A 12 3.70 15.23 15.36
N LYS A 13 4.84 15.92 15.26
CA LYS A 13 5.01 17.06 14.35
C LYS A 13 5.26 16.60 12.92
N ARG A 14 6.04 15.52 12.72
CA ARG A 14 6.42 15.05 11.39
C ARG A 14 5.30 14.33 10.67
N GLN A 15 4.46 13.60 11.38
CA GLN A 15 3.38 12.83 10.76
C GLN A 15 2.39 13.70 9.97
N PRO A 16 1.85 14.80 10.50
CA PRO A 16 0.96 15.66 9.72
C PRO A 16 1.63 16.24 8.48
N LEU A 17 2.90 16.65 8.58
CA LEU A 17 3.66 17.16 7.43
C LEU A 17 3.85 16.08 6.38
N TYR A 18 4.20 14.88 6.80
CA TYR A 18 4.36 13.73 5.91
C TYR A 18 3.04 13.41 5.22
N ALA A 19 1.93 13.40 5.95
CA ALA A 19 0.61 13.15 5.39
C ALA A 19 0.22 14.20 4.35
N LEU A 20 0.51 15.49 4.61
CA LEU A 20 0.27 16.56 3.65
C LEU A 20 1.09 16.38 2.38
N ALA A 21 2.39 16.10 2.53
CA ALA A 21 3.27 15.87 1.38
C ALA A 21 2.80 14.70 0.53
N LYS A 22 2.40 13.59 1.17
CA LYS A 22 1.85 12.43 0.48
C LYS A 22 0.52 12.74 -0.19
N GLY A 23 -0.33 13.53 0.47
CA GLY A 23 -1.60 13.99 -0.09
C GLY A 23 -1.41 14.78 -1.37
N PHE A 24 -0.45 15.71 -1.40
CA PHE A 24 -0.11 16.47 -2.60
C PHE A 24 0.40 15.56 -3.71
N ALA A 25 1.30 14.62 -3.39
CA ALA A 25 1.84 13.68 -4.36
C ALA A 25 0.73 12.81 -4.93
N LEU A 26 -0.14 12.26 -4.09
CA LEU A 26 -1.27 11.45 -4.52
C LEU A 26 -2.26 12.25 -5.35
N GLY A 27 -2.53 13.48 -4.96
CA GLY A 27 -3.41 14.38 -5.72
C GLY A 27 -2.87 14.64 -7.11
N GLY A 28 -1.57 14.89 -7.22
CA GLY A 28 -0.93 15.09 -8.52
C GLY A 28 -1.00 13.86 -9.41
N ILE A 29 -0.67 12.69 -8.86
CA ILE A 29 -0.75 11.43 -9.59
C ILE A 29 -2.19 11.14 -9.99
N SER A 30 -3.14 11.33 -9.08
CA SER A 30 -4.57 11.12 -9.36
C SER A 30 -5.06 12.04 -10.47
N ALA A 31 -4.65 13.30 -10.46
CA ALA A 31 -5.02 14.26 -11.50
C ALA A 31 -4.48 13.85 -12.87
N MET A 32 -3.26 13.33 -12.92
CA MET A 32 -2.67 12.83 -14.18
C MET A 32 -3.49 11.67 -14.75
N TYR A 33 -3.87 10.71 -13.92
CA TYR A 33 -4.68 9.58 -14.35
C TYR A 33 -6.11 10.01 -14.73
N GLU A 34 -6.68 10.94 -13.97
CA GLU A 34 -8.02 11.47 -14.25
C GLU A 34 -8.07 12.19 -15.60
N ALA A 35 -7.00 12.91 -15.94
CA ALA A 35 -6.90 13.59 -17.24
C ALA A 35 -6.86 12.61 -18.40
N GLN A 36 -6.27 11.43 -18.19
CA GLN A 36 -6.19 10.39 -19.22
C GLN A 36 -7.45 9.52 -19.25
N PHE A 37 -8.02 9.23 -18.08
CA PHE A 37 -9.15 8.30 -17.91
C PHE A 37 -10.17 8.91 -16.98
N GLY A 38 -11.26 9.46 -17.51
CA GLY A 38 -12.28 10.09 -16.69
C GLY A 38 -12.93 9.14 -15.68
N GLY A 39 -13.04 9.56 -14.43
CA GLY A 39 -13.66 8.80 -13.36
C GLY A 39 -12.80 7.70 -12.73
N ILE A 40 -11.55 7.54 -13.16
CA ILE A 40 -10.68 6.49 -12.63
C ILE A 40 -10.32 6.71 -11.15
N THR A 41 -10.16 7.96 -10.75
CA THR A 41 -9.79 8.29 -9.36
C THR A 41 -10.88 7.86 -8.40
N ILE A 42 -12.13 8.14 -8.71
CA ILE A 42 -13.28 7.75 -7.88
C ILE A 42 -13.37 6.24 -7.77
N GLN A 43 -13.19 5.53 -8.88
CA GLN A 43 -13.20 4.07 -8.89
C GLN A 43 -12.08 3.50 -8.03
N ALA A 44 -10.86 4.05 -8.15
CA ALA A 44 -9.71 3.59 -7.38
C ALA A 44 -9.89 3.83 -5.88
N VAL A 45 -10.38 5.00 -5.49
CA VAL A 45 -10.66 5.32 -4.07
C VAL A 45 -11.71 4.37 -3.51
N THR A 46 -12.80 4.17 -4.25
CA THR A 46 -13.88 3.27 -3.83
C THR A 46 -13.38 1.85 -3.64
N LEU A 47 -12.61 1.35 -4.60
CA LEU A 47 -12.04 -0.01 -4.52
C LEU A 47 -11.04 -0.15 -3.38
N THR A 48 -10.23 0.87 -3.14
CA THR A 48 -9.26 0.85 -2.04
C THR A 48 -9.97 0.74 -0.69
N PHE A 49 -10.97 1.58 -0.45
CA PHE A 49 -11.72 1.53 0.81
C PHE A 49 -12.56 0.27 0.92
N ALA A 50 -13.18 -0.18 -0.16
CA ALA A 50 -13.93 -1.44 -0.17
C ALA A 50 -13.03 -2.63 0.19
N THR A 51 -11.82 -2.67 -0.36
CA THR A 51 -10.83 -3.70 -0.04
C THR A 51 -10.44 -3.64 1.43
N MET A 52 -10.18 -2.44 1.94
CA MET A 52 -9.80 -2.25 3.34
C MET A 52 -10.89 -2.75 4.29
N PHE A 53 -12.13 -2.32 4.07
CA PHE A 53 -13.25 -2.70 4.92
C PHE A 53 -13.58 -4.18 4.78
N GLY A 54 -13.52 -4.73 3.57
CA GLY A 54 -13.75 -6.15 3.34
C GLY A 54 -12.71 -7.03 4.03
N LEU A 55 -11.45 -6.64 3.98
CA LEU A 55 -10.37 -7.36 4.66
C LEU A 55 -10.47 -7.21 6.18
N LEU A 56 -10.83 -6.03 6.66
CA LEU A 56 -11.04 -5.83 8.08
C LEU A 56 -12.17 -6.71 8.60
N PHE A 57 -13.26 -6.80 7.85
CA PHE A 57 -14.37 -7.69 8.18
C PHE A 57 -13.92 -9.15 8.19
N ALA A 58 -13.22 -9.59 7.16
CA ALA A 58 -12.71 -10.95 7.05
C ALA A 58 -11.73 -11.28 8.20
N TYR A 59 -10.91 -10.32 8.58
CA TYR A 59 -9.98 -10.48 9.70
C TYR A 59 -10.73 -10.63 11.02
N LYS A 60 -11.72 -9.79 11.28
CA LYS A 60 -12.50 -9.82 12.53
C LYS A 60 -13.34 -11.08 12.66
N THR A 61 -13.89 -11.58 11.56
CA THR A 61 -14.70 -12.80 11.58
C THR A 61 -13.86 -14.08 11.63
N GLY A 62 -12.54 -13.96 11.49
CA GLY A 62 -11.65 -15.09 11.57
C GLY A 62 -11.52 -15.88 10.26
N ILE A 63 -12.07 -15.35 9.15
CA ILE A 63 -11.93 -15.99 7.84
C ILE A 63 -10.46 -15.98 7.41
N ILE A 64 -9.78 -14.85 7.67
CA ILE A 64 -8.34 -14.71 7.41
C ILE A 64 -7.63 -14.70 8.76
N LYS A 65 -6.70 -15.65 8.95
CA LYS A 65 -5.88 -15.73 10.15
C LYS A 65 -4.42 -15.53 9.77
N PRO A 66 -3.78 -14.44 10.24
CA PRO A 66 -2.36 -14.23 9.94
C PRO A 66 -1.50 -15.15 10.79
N ASP A 67 -1.28 -16.36 10.33
CA ASP A 67 -0.36 -17.30 10.97
C ASP A 67 1.07 -17.08 10.44
N ARG A 68 2.01 -17.88 10.94
CA ARG A 68 3.42 -17.75 10.55
C ARG A 68 3.62 -18.00 9.05
N ASN A 69 2.94 -18.98 8.48
CA ASN A 69 3.05 -19.30 7.07
C ASN A 69 2.50 -18.17 6.21
N PHE A 70 1.36 -17.61 6.61
CA PHE A 70 0.78 -16.45 5.94
C PHE A 70 1.73 -15.26 5.95
N LEU A 71 2.31 -14.98 7.11
CA LEU A 71 3.27 -13.88 7.29
C LEU A 71 4.49 -14.05 6.37
N LEU A 72 5.07 -15.25 6.35
CA LEU A 72 6.23 -15.54 5.49
C LEU A 72 5.88 -15.41 4.02
N MET A 73 4.71 -15.89 3.61
CA MET A 73 4.26 -15.79 2.22
C MET A 73 4.10 -14.35 1.78
N VAL A 74 3.49 -13.51 2.62
CA VAL A 74 3.28 -12.09 2.31
C VAL A 74 4.60 -11.35 2.27
N PHE A 75 5.50 -11.59 3.21
CA PHE A 75 6.83 -10.97 3.21
C PHE A 75 7.63 -11.38 1.98
N ALA A 76 7.62 -12.65 1.63
CA ALA A 76 8.33 -13.13 0.44
C ALA A 76 7.77 -12.50 -0.83
N GLY A 77 6.45 -12.43 -0.96
CA GLY A 77 5.80 -11.80 -2.10
C GLY A 77 6.11 -10.31 -2.20
N THR A 78 6.06 -9.60 -1.08
CA THR A 78 6.37 -8.17 -1.01
C THR A 78 7.82 -7.92 -1.39
N PHE A 79 8.74 -8.72 -0.85
CA PHE A 79 10.16 -8.61 -1.16
C PHE A 79 10.42 -8.86 -2.65
N ALA A 80 9.79 -9.88 -3.21
CA ALA A 80 9.92 -10.20 -4.64
C ALA A 80 9.44 -9.04 -5.51
N ILE A 81 8.32 -8.41 -5.16
CA ILE A 81 7.78 -7.26 -5.89
C ILE A 81 8.74 -6.07 -5.82
N PHE A 82 9.27 -5.77 -4.63
CA PHE A 82 10.25 -4.72 -4.46
C PHE A 82 11.50 -4.98 -5.28
N ALA A 83 11.98 -6.22 -5.30
CA ALA A 83 13.16 -6.60 -6.09
C ALA A 83 12.91 -6.38 -7.59
N LEU A 84 11.72 -6.77 -8.08
CA LEU A 84 11.34 -6.54 -9.47
C LEU A 84 11.30 -5.06 -9.82
N TYR A 85 10.69 -4.24 -8.98
CA TYR A 85 10.63 -2.80 -9.22
C TYR A 85 12.01 -2.17 -9.17
N LEU A 86 12.87 -2.61 -8.25
CA LEU A 86 14.24 -2.12 -8.15
C LEU A 86 15.04 -2.46 -9.41
N VAL A 87 14.95 -3.70 -9.86
CA VAL A 87 15.60 -4.13 -11.10
C VAL A 87 15.08 -3.33 -12.29
N ASN A 88 13.77 -3.13 -12.37
CA ASN A 88 13.17 -2.32 -13.43
C ASN A 88 13.70 -0.87 -13.38
N PHE A 89 13.79 -0.30 -12.19
CA PHE A 89 14.31 1.07 -12.00
C PHE A 89 15.75 1.18 -12.48
N ILE A 90 16.58 0.20 -12.11
CA ILE A 90 17.99 0.15 -12.56
C ILE A 90 18.06 0.01 -14.08
N MET A 91 17.23 -0.85 -14.66
CA MET A 91 17.18 -1.04 -16.11
C MET A 91 16.76 0.23 -16.85
N MET A 92 15.91 1.05 -16.25
CA MET A 92 15.50 2.32 -16.85
C MET A 92 16.68 3.28 -17.02
N PHE A 93 17.65 3.24 -16.11
CA PHE A 93 18.88 4.02 -16.24
C PHE A 93 19.70 3.59 -17.46
N PHE A 94 19.60 2.34 -17.88
CA PHE A 94 20.28 1.82 -19.06
C PHE A 94 19.42 1.91 -20.33
N GLY A 95 18.25 2.58 -20.24
CA GLY A 95 17.36 2.79 -21.37
C GLY A 95 16.45 1.62 -21.70
N THR A 96 16.39 0.61 -20.84
CA THR A 96 15.52 -0.55 -21.00
C THR A 96 14.56 -0.67 -19.82
N SER A 97 13.50 -1.47 -19.99
CA SER A 97 12.54 -1.72 -18.90
C SER A 97 12.00 -3.14 -19.04
N ILE A 98 11.47 -3.67 -17.90
CA ILE A 98 10.80 -4.96 -17.93
C ILE A 98 9.43 -4.75 -18.57
N GLY A 99 9.25 -5.31 -19.76
CA GLY A 99 8.06 -5.03 -20.58
C GLY A 99 6.75 -5.42 -19.94
N PHE A 100 6.69 -6.56 -19.23
CA PHE A 100 5.43 -7.03 -18.67
C PHE A 100 4.91 -6.17 -17.51
N ILE A 101 5.79 -5.42 -16.81
CA ILE A 101 5.37 -4.52 -15.71
C ILE A 101 4.52 -3.38 -16.27
N HIS A 102 4.89 -2.86 -17.44
CA HIS A 102 4.23 -1.72 -18.07
C HIS A 102 3.27 -2.13 -19.19
N SER A 103 3.16 -3.42 -19.47
CA SER A 103 2.31 -3.93 -20.54
C SER A 103 0.82 -3.80 -20.18
N ASN A 104 0.01 -3.46 -21.17
CA ASN A 104 -1.45 -3.49 -21.06
C ASN A 104 -2.05 -4.82 -21.50
N GLY A 105 -1.20 -5.79 -21.82
CA GLY A 105 -1.61 -7.15 -22.19
C GLY A 105 -1.97 -8.00 -20.99
N LEU A 106 -2.29 -9.27 -21.25
CA LEU A 106 -2.68 -10.21 -20.19
C LEU A 106 -1.62 -10.35 -19.10
N PHE A 107 -0.34 -10.42 -19.47
CA PHE A 107 0.74 -10.55 -18.49
C PHE A 107 0.87 -9.34 -17.59
N GLY A 108 0.75 -8.13 -18.17
CA GLY A 108 0.82 -6.89 -17.41
C GLY A 108 -0.36 -6.72 -16.45
N ILE A 109 -1.56 -7.05 -16.90
CA ILE A 109 -2.76 -7.01 -16.07
C ILE A 109 -2.68 -8.06 -14.96
N GLY A 110 -2.25 -9.28 -15.29
CA GLY A 110 -2.07 -10.35 -14.32
C GLY A 110 -1.05 -10.00 -13.26
N PHE A 111 0.07 -9.40 -13.65
CA PHE A 111 1.09 -8.94 -12.71
C PHE A 111 0.53 -7.85 -11.79
N SER A 112 -0.18 -6.86 -12.35
CA SER A 112 -0.78 -5.80 -11.54
C SER A 112 -1.82 -6.35 -10.55
N LEU A 113 -2.61 -7.32 -10.98
CA LEU A 113 -3.59 -7.97 -10.10
C LEU A 113 -2.88 -8.69 -8.95
N LEU A 114 -1.79 -9.39 -9.25
CA LEU A 114 -0.98 -10.06 -8.22
C LEU A 114 -0.44 -9.06 -7.21
N VAL A 115 0.09 -7.93 -7.68
CA VAL A 115 0.62 -6.88 -6.79
C VAL A 115 -0.48 -6.29 -5.93
N VAL A 116 -1.66 -6.05 -6.49
CA VAL A 116 -2.83 -5.56 -5.72
C VAL A 116 -3.19 -6.56 -4.63
N CYS A 117 -3.20 -7.86 -4.94
CA CYS A 117 -3.50 -8.89 -3.95
C CYS A 117 -2.47 -8.90 -2.82
N ILE A 118 -1.18 -8.81 -3.15
CA ILE A 118 -0.11 -8.79 -2.13
C ILE A 118 -0.23 -7.54 -1.27
N ALA A 119 -0.49 -6.38 -1.85
CA ALA A 119 -0.69 -5.14 -1.10
C ALA A 119 -1.90 -5.26 -0.17
N ALA A 120 -2.99 -5.85 -0.64
CA ALA A 120 -4.18 -6.09 0.18
C ALA A 120 -3.87 -7.01 1.36
N LEU A 121 -3.09 -8.06 1.13
CA LEU A 121 -2.69 -8.97 2.22
C LEU A 121 -1.79 -8.28 3.24
N ASN A 122 -1.01 -7.28 2.84
CA ASN A 122 -0.24 -6.47 3.78
C ASN A 122 -1.15 -5.68 4.73
N LEU A 123 -2.34 -5.28 4.29
CA LEU A 123 -3.32 -4.65 5.18
C LEU A 123 -3.71 -5.57 6.34
N VAL A 124 -3.86 -6.86 6.08
CA VAL A 124 -4.17 -7.84 7.13
C VAL A 124 -3.06 -7.87 8.17
N LEU A 125 -1.80 -7.82 7.74
CA LEU A 125 -0.66 -7.77 8.65
C LEU A 125 -0.67 -6.47 9.47
N ASP A 126 -1.03 -5.35 8.87
CA ASP A 126 -1.14 -4.07 9.58
C ASP A 126 -2.24 -4.12 10.64
N PHE A 127 -3.38 -4.74 10.32
CA PHE A 127 -4.47 -4.92 11.28
C PHE A 127 -4.01 -5.79 12.46
N ASP A 128 -3.30 -6.87 12.18
CA ASP A 128 -2.79 -7.76 13.21
C ASP A 128 -1.78 -7.05 14.11
N TYR A 129 -0.89 -6.26 13.53
CA TYR A 129 0.08 -5.46 14.27
C TYR A 129 -0.60 -4.48 15.22
N ILE A 130 -1.61 -3.78 14.75
CA ILE A 130 -2.36 -2.80 15.54
C ILE A 130 -3.10 -3.51 16.67
N GLU A 131 -3.74 -4.63 16.39
CA GLU A 131 -4.49 -5.40 17.40
C GLU A 131 -3.57 -5.96 18.49
N GLN A 132 -2.43 -6.53 18.11
CA GLN A 132 -1.46 -7.05 19.06
C GLN A 132 -0.89 -5.93 19.94
N GLY A 133 -0.62 -4.78 19.34
CA GLY A 133 -0.18 -3.61 20.09
C GLY A 133 -1.19 -3.17 21.13
N ALA A 134 -2.46 -3.15 20.77
CA ALA A 134 -3.55 -2.80 21.69
C ALA A 134 -3.69 -3.82 22.81
N GLU A 135 -3.63 -5.11 22.50
CA GLU A 135 -3.76 -6.18 23.48
C GLU A 135 -2.58 -6.23 24.47
N ASN A 136 -1.39 -5.95 23.99
CA ASN A 136 -0.18 -5.99 24.80
C ASN A 136 0.08 -4.69 25.58
N GLY A 137 -0.83 -3.71 25.48
CA GLY A 137 -0.67 -2.44 26.18
C GLY A 137 0.53 -1.65 25.69
N ALA A 138 0.80 -1.67 24.40
CA ALA A 138 1.94 -0.98 23.80
C ALA A 138 1.92 0.52 24.10
N PRO A 139 3.10 1.18 24.17
CA PRO A 139 3.15 2.62 24.38
C PRO A 139 2.37 3.39 23.33
N LYS A 140 1.84 4.55 23.72
CA LYS A 140 0.95 5.34 22.89
C LYS A 140 1.58 5.75 21.54
N TYR A 141 2.89 5.94 21.51
CA TYR A 141 3.56 6.32 20.26
C TYR A 141 3.46 5.23 19.19
N LEU A 142 3.26 3.97 19.57
CA LEU A 142 3.07 2.88 18.61
C LEU A 142 1.76 2.97 17.86
N GLU A 143 0.77 3.69 18.38
CA GLU A 143 -0.47 4.00 17.65
C GLU A 143 -0.15 4.78 16.37
N TRP A 144 0.78 5.73 16.47
CA TRP A 144 1.21 6.51 15.32
C TRP A 144 1.98 5.67 14.30
N TYR A 145 2.81 4.73 14.78
CA TYR A 145 3.49 3.79 13.88
C TYR A 145 2.49 2.88 13.17
N GLY A 146 1.48 2.39 13.88
CA GLY A 146 0.42 1.59 13.30
C GLY A 146 -0.35 2.35 12.23
N ALA A 147 -0.73 3.59 12.53
CA ALA A 147 -1.43 4.46 11.60
C ALA A 147 -0.56 4.78 10.38
N PHE A 148 0.72 5.03 10.59
CA PHE A 148 1.68 5.30 9.51
C PHE A 148 1.82 4.09 8.59
N SER A 149 1.99 2.90 9.16
CA SER A 149 2.12 1.66 8.40
C SER A 149 0.86 1.41 7.56
N LEU A 150 -0.30 1.57 8.17
CA LEU A 150 -1.59 1.40 7.48
C LEU A 150 -1.72 2.41 6.33
N MET A 151 -1.34 3.66 6.58
CA MET A 151 -1.40 4.71 5.55
C MET A 151 -0.50 4.39 4.37
N VAL A 152 0.74 3.97 4.63
CA VAL A 152 1.70 3.62 3.57
C VAL A 152 1.16 2.46 2.73
N THR A 153 0.63 1.43 3.37
CA THR A 153 0.05 0.28 2.68
C THR A 153 -1.17 0.67 1.86
N LEU A 154 -2.04 1.52 2.39
CA LEU A 154 -3.21 2.04 1.66
C LEU A 154 -2.80 2.86 0.45
N ILE A 155 -1.79 3.70 0.58
CA ILE A 155 -1.27 4.49 -0.53
C ILE A 155 -0.73 3.56 -1.62
N TRP A 156 0.06 2.57 -1.25
CA TRP A 156 0.59 1.59 -2.19
C TRP A 156 -0.55 0.85 -2.90
N LEU A 157 -1.53 0.37 -2.15
CA LEU A 157 -2.69 -0.32 -2.70
C LEU A 157 -3.45 0.59 -3.68
N TYR A 158 -3.68 1.84 -3.30
CA TYR A 158 -4.37 2.82 -4.14
C TYR A 158 -3.63 3.02 -5.47
N LEU A 159 -2.32 3.22 -5.42
CA LEU A 159 -1.51 3.43 -6.62
C LEU A 159 -1.52 2.20 -7.52
N GLU A 160 -1.46 1.01 -6.95
CA GLU A 160 -1.53 -0.23 -7.72
C GLU A 160 -2.90 -0.45 -8.35
N ILE A 161 -3.98 -0.10 -7.63
CA ILE A 161 -5.33 -0.14 -8.18
C ILE A 161 -5.49 0.86 -9.32
N LEU A 162 -4.96 2.08 -9.17
CA LEU A 162 -4.95 3.07 -10.25
C LEU A 162 -4.26 2.53 -11.49
N ARG A 163 -3.09 1.92 -11.30
CA ARG A 163 -2.31 1.34 -12.40
C ARG A 163 -3.09 0.21 -13.07
N LEU A 164 -3.69 -0.66 -12.28
CA LEU A 164 -4.49 -1.77 -12.80
C LEU A 164 -5.68 -1.26 -13.62
N LEU A 165 -6.44 -0.29 -13.09
CA LEU A 165 -7.58 0.29 -13.78
C LEU A 165 -7.15 1.00 -15.06
N ALA A 166 -6.02 1.70 -15.04
CA ALA A 166 -5.48 2.34 -16.23
C ALA A 166 -5.13 1.32 -17.31
N LYS A 167 -4.53 0.20 -16.93
CA LYS A 167 -4.22 -0.90 -17.86
C LYS A 167 -5.49 -1.50 -18.45
N LEU A 168 -6.52 -1.69 -17.62
CA LEU A 168 -7.81 -2.23 -18.09
C LEU A 168 -8.51 -1.29 -19.04
N ARG A 169 -8.47 0.02 -18.78
CA ARG A 169 -9.10 1.03 -19.65
C ARG A 169 -8.32 1.28 -20.93
N SER A 170 -7.01 1.08 -20.91
CA SER A 170 -6.15 1.23 -22.10
C SER A 170 -6.29 0.08 -23.09
N ARG A 171 -6.94 -0.99 -22.69
CA ARG A 171 -7.11 -2.20 -23.49
C ARG A 171 -8.34 -2.17 -24.47
#